data_3ad3a5ee7452afd5ad9cf28b26c0fe91
#
_entry.id   3ad3a5ee7452afd5ad9cf28b26c0fe91
#
_cell.length_a   1.000
_cell.length_b   1.000
_cell.length_c   1.000
_cell.angle_alpha   90.00
_cell.angle_beta   90.00
_cell.angle_gamma   90.00
#
_symmetry.space_group_name_H-M   'P 1'
#
loop_
_entity.id
_entity.type
_entity.pdbx_description
1 polymer ?
#
loop_
_entity_poly.entity_id
_entity_poly.type
_entity_poly.pdbx_seq_one_letter_code
_entity_poly.pdbx_strand_id
1 'polypeptide(L)'
;MSKLAVFDKYGLFIRFLEEGETEALDGKVAEVGENPFSDPKTPIVLDENGEAIYSGSLYVTKYKEKVTDMIKQTASRLIYDTEWRIERARDRDQLGIESETVQDVMLEREAIRRVSNELEESMLGHVKYEWDINQGQSTTDLYELIESSFTFGVKDALGRLKPNRITPLAFFSRFTSEEQGAVMAAVQQNPILNALIVSLQLADGVVLTDPRIIAGVQALEQAGLLAEGRADEILKIE
;
A
#
# COMPACT_ATOMS: atom_id res chain seq x y z
N MET A 1 43.78 6.64 19.44
CA MET A 1 43.49 8.01 18.93
C MET A 1 42.00 8.07 18.67
N SER A 2 41.29 9.01 19.29
CA SER A 2 39.88 9.26 19.01
C SER A 2 39.69 9.80 17.59
N LYS A 3 38.61 9.43 16.95
CA LYS A 3 38.24 9.91 15.61
C LYS A 3 36.91 10.60 15.70
N LEU A 4 36.69 11.63 14.91
CA LEU A 4 35.39 12.26 14.77
C LEU A 4 34.55 11.49 13.75
N ALA A 5 33.30 11.22 14.10
CA ALA A 5 32.36 10.52 13.26
C ALA A 5 31.06 11.29 13.10
N VAL A 6 30.41 11.08 11.97
CA VAL A 6 29.12 11.68 11.59
C VAL A 6 28.01 10.65 11.79
N PHE A 7 26.90 11.10 12.36
CA PHE A 7 25.72 10.31 12.66
C PHE A 7 24.47 10.97 12.06
N ASP A 8 23.55 10.16 11.58
CA ASP A 8 22.26 10.65 11.09
C ASP A 8 21.36 11.19 12.23
N LYS A 9 20.17 11.67 11.89
CA LYS A 9 19.22 12.22 12.88
C LYS A 9 18.77 11.19 13.94
N TYR A 10 18.90 9.89 13.65
CA TYR A 10 18.60 8.80 14.59
C TYR A 10 19.80 8.42 15.46
N GLY A 11 20.98 8.97 15.18
CA GLY A 11 22.24 8.65 15.86
C GLY A 11 22.89 7.39 15.31
N LEU A 12 22.59 6.98 14.08
CA LEU A 12 23.27 5.89 13.38
C LEU A 12 24.51 6.44 12.66
N PHE A 13 25.60 5.69 12.74
CA PHE A 13 26.86 6.05 12.10
C PHE A 13 26.72 6.16 10.57
N ILE A 14 27.24 7.25 10.01
CA ILE A 14 27.30 7.48 8.56
C ILE A 14 28.74 7.26 8.07
N ARG A 15 29.67 8.04 8.59
CA ARG A 15 31.07 8.03 8.15
C ARG A 15 31.99 8.64 9.23
N PHE A 16 33.27 8.44 9.11
CA PHE A 16 34.26 9.27 9.80
C PHE A 16 34.46 10.57 9.04
N LEU A 17 34.83 11.63 9.79
CA LEU A 17 35.27 12.88 9.18
C LEU A 17 36.62 12.67 8.49
N GLU A 18 36.80 13.37 7.38
CA GLU A 18 38.08 13.41 6.69
C GLU A 18 39.07 14.30 7.43
N GLU A 19 40.35 14.15 7.11
CA GLU A 19 41.42 14.94 7.76
C GLU A 19 41.24 16.42 7.47
N GLY A 20 41.05 17.22 8.53
CA GLY A 20 40.80 18.67 8.43
C GLY A 20 39.32 19.08 8.49
N GLU A 21 38.38 18.15 8.42
CA GLU A 21 36.96 18.42 8.69
C GLU A 21 36.71 18.49 10.21
N THR A 22 35.91 19.46 10.64
CA THR A 22 35.47 19.60 12.04
C THR A 22 33.96 19.60 12.19
N GLU A 23 33.25 19.81 11.09
CA GLU A 23 31.77 19.86 11.03
C GLU A 23 31.26 19.08 9.83
N ALA A 24 30.06 18.56 9.93
CA ALA A 24 29.34 17.89 8.83
C ALA A 24 27.93 18.48 8.66
N LEU A 25 27.57 18.74 7.42
CA LEU A 25 26.22 19.23 7.06
C LEU A 25 25.19 18.11 7.05
N ASP A 26 25.63 16.86 6.96
CA ASP A 26 24.83 15.67 6.77
C ASP A 26 24.48 14.94 8.09
N GLY A 27 24.92 15.47 9.25
CA GLY A 27 24.58 14.82 10.50
C GLY A 27 25.22 15.45 11.76
N LYS A 28 25.03 14.76 12.88
CA LYS A 28 25.66 15.10 14.15
C LYS A 28 27.11 14.59 14.19
N VAL A 29 28.00 15.33 14.76
CA VAL A 29 29.40 14.93 14.92
C VAL A 29 29.68 14.59 16.39
N ALA A 30 30.32 13.45 16.62
CA ALA A 30 30.78 13.04 17.94
C ALA A 30 32.15 12.35 17.86
N GLU A 31 32.89 12.43 18.96
CA GLU A 31 34.17 11.76 19.11
C GLU A 31 33.95 10.27 19.42
N VAL A 32 34.65 9.41 18.68
CA VAL A 32 34.60 7.96 18.85
C VAL A 32 35.88 7.47 19.48
N GLY A 33 35.80 6.84 20.64
CA GLY A 33 36.89 6.17 21.31
C GLY A 33 37.30 4.86 20.64
N GLU A 34 38.17 4.11 21.29
CA GLU A 34 38.56 2.78 20.85
C GLU A 34 37.42 1.77 21.08
N ASN A 35 37.26 0.82 20.16
CA ASN A 35 36.28 -0.25 20.31
C ASN A 35 36.67 -1.17 21.50
N PRO A 36 35.85 -1.23 22.57
CA PRO A 36 36.14 -2.04 23.72
C PRO A 36 35.85 -3.54 23.50
N PHE A 37 35.20 -3.92 22.38
CA PHE A 37 34.78 -5.27 22.08
C PHE A 37 35.81 -6.00 21.20
N SER A 38 35.88 -7.30 21.35
CA SER A 38 36.71 -8.17 20.52
C SER A 38 36.22 -8.26 19.07
N ASP A 39 34.95 -7.94 18.81
CA ASP A 39 34.40 -7.88 17.48
C ASP A 39 34.64 -6.51 16.86
N PRO A 40 35.50 -6.40 15.85
CA PRO A 40 35.82 -5.12 15.20
C PRO A 40 34.66 -4.52 14.44
N LYS A 41 33.59 -5.31 14.26
CA LYS A 41 32.40 -4.92 13.52
C LYS A 41 31.28 -4.39 14.41
N THR A 42 31.45 -4.31 15.74
CA THR A 42 30.42 -3.75 16.63
C THR A 42 30.05 -2.34 16.17
N PRO A 43 28.77 -2.05 15.89
CA PRO A 43 28.36 -0.77 15.35
C PRO A 43 28.51 0.36 16.36
N ILE A 44 28.78 1.55 15.83
CA ILE A 44 28.88 2.79 16.60
C ILE A 44 27.55 3.52 16.50
N VAL A 45 27.04 4.01 17.61
CA VAL A 45 25.79 4.78 17.70
C VAL A 45 25.93 5.92 18.70
N LEU A 46 25.10 6.96 18.57
CA LEU A 46 24.94 7.95 19.63
C LEU A 46 23.99 7.41 20.71
N ASP A 47 24.37 7.59 21.97
CA ASP A 47 23.48 7.35 23.11
C ASP A 47 22.48 8.50 23.32
N GLU A 48 21.74 8.51 24.42
CA GLU A 48 20.77 9.54 24.78
C GLU A 48 21.42 10.89 25.10
N ASN A 49 22.70 10.87 25.51
CA ASN A 49 23.48 12.07 25.82
C ASN A 49 24.16 12.66 24.58
N GLY A 50 24.12 11.95 23.45
CA GLY A 50 24.79 12.31 22.20
C GLY A 50 26.25 11.88 22.17
N GLU A 51 26.66 10.95 23.07
CA GLU A 51 28.01 10.37 23.06
C GLU A 51 28.05 9.16 22.12
N ALA A 52 29.15 9.02 21.38
CA ALA A 52 29.36 7.91 20.49
C ALA A 52 29.83 6.67 21.26
N ILE A 53 29.03 5.63 21.23
CA ILE A 53 29.30 4.35 21.89
C ILE A 53 29.22 3.17 20.91
N TYR A 54 29.91 2.10 21.24
CA TYR A 54 29.79 0.82 20.52
C TYR A 54 28.65 -0.01 21.12
N SER A 55 27.56 -0.19 20.41
CA SER A 55 26.40 -0.95 20.91
C SER A 55 25.54 -1.53 19.81
N GLY A 56 25.54 -2.85 19.66
CA GLY A 56 24.67 -3.57 18.71
C GLY A 56 23.19 -3.47 19.07
N SER A 57 22.83 -3.56 20.35
CA SER A 57 21.44 -3.49 20.79
C SER A 57 20.82 -2.10 20.57
N LEU A 58 21.56 -1.05 20.91
CA LEU A 58 21.12 0.32 20.68
C LEU A 58 21.03 0.63 19.17
N TYR A 59 21.98 0.12 18.39
CA TYR A 59 21.95 0.24 16.93
C TYR A 59 20.67 -0.35 16.36
N VAL A 60 20.30 -1.59 16.74
CA VAL A 60 19.06 -2.24 16.30
C VAL A 60 17.83 -1.41 16.66
N THR A 61 17.78 -0.86 17.87
CA THR A 61 16.67 -0.01 18.31
C THR A 61 16.53 1.23 17.44
N LYS A 62 17.61 1.97 17.24
CA LYS A 62 17.65 3.19 16.41
C LYS A 62 17.37 2.91 14.93
N TYR A 63 17.84 1.78 14.42
CA TYR A 63 17.56 1.35 13.05
C TYR A 63 16.07 1.03 12.87
N LYS A 64 15.44 0.38 13.84
CA LYS A 64 13.98 0.15 13.84
C LYS A 64 13.20 1.46 13.82
N GLU A 65 13.58 2.43 14.62
CA GLU A 65 12.97 3.77 14.60
C GLU A 65 13.09 4.42 13.22
N LYS A 66 14.27 4.37 12.61
CA LYS A 66 14.52 4.90 11.27
C LYS A 66 13.61 4.24 10.23
N VAL A 67 13.55 2.91 10.20
CA VAL A 67 12.71 2.16 9.25
C VAL A 67 11.23 2.48 9.45
N THR A 68 10.76 2.50 10.71
CA THR A 68 9.37 2.86 11.03
C THR A 68 9.02 4.27 10.55
N ASP A 69 9.89 5.24 10.79
CA ASP A 69 9.69 6.62 10.34
C ASP A 69 9.62 6.71 8.81
N MET A 70 10.50 6.01 8.10
CA MET A 70 10.50 5.99 6.64
C MET A 70 9.21 5.39 6.09
N ILE A 71 8.73 4.28 6.64
CA ILE A 71 7.46 3.65 6.26
C ILE A 71 6.30 4.63 6.50
N LYS A 72 6.22 5.25 7.68
CA LYS A 72 5.14 6.20 8.03
C LYS A 72 5.17 7.46 7.18
N GLN A 73 6.35 7.99 6.87
CA GLN A 73 6.50 9.15 5.99
C GLN A 73 6.03 8.82 4.57
N THR A 74 6.40 7.65 4.03
CA THR A 74 5.94 7.19 2.72
C THR A 74 4.42 7.01 2.69
N ALA A 75 3.84 6.34 3.68
CA ALA A 75 2.39 6.18 3.79
C ALA A 75 1.66 7.53 3.88
N SER A 76 2.16 8.46 4.69
CA SER A 76 1.59 9.80 4.86
C SER A 76 1.63 10.60 3.57
N ARG A 77 2.73 10.55 2.83
CA ARG A 77 2.87 11.19 1.52
C ARG A 77 1.87 10.62 0.52
N LEU A 78 1.80 9.29 0.40
CA LEU A 78 0.85 8.63 -0.50
C LEU A 78 -0.61 8.95 -0.18
N ILE A 79 -0.98 9.03 1.12
CA ILE A 79 -2.32 9.44 1.55
C ILE A 79 -2.55 10.91 1.19
N TYR A 80 -1.59 11.79 1.43
CA TYR A 80 -1.68 13.21 1.09
C TYR A 80 -1.90 13.43 -0.40
N ASP A 81 -1.19 12.68 -1.25
CA ASP A 81 -1.32 12.75 -2.71
C ASP A 81 -2.74 12.39 -3.21
N THR A 82 -3.59 11.79 -2.38
CA THR A 82 -4.98 11.47 -2.69
C THR A 82 -5.97 12.58 -2.28
N GLU A 83 -5.56 13.65 -1.58
CA GLU A 83 -6.48 14.66 -1.04
C GLU A 83 -7.32 15.33 -2.14
N TRP A 84 -6.68 15.81 -3.19
CA TRP A 84 -7.34 16.46 -4.31
C TRP A 84 -8.32 15.53 -5.07
N ARG A 85 -8.06 14.21 -5.04
CA ARG A 85 -8.93 13.21 -5.68
C ARG A 85 -10.28 13.10 -4.97
N ILE A 86 -10.30 13.23 -3.63
CA ILE A 86 -11.56 13.23 -2.85
C ILE A 86 -12.42 14.41 -3.24
N GLU A 87 -11.84 15.61 -3.32
CA GLU A 87 -12.59 16.82 -3.70
C GLU A 87 -13.11 16.71 -5.13
N ARG A 88 -12.26 16.30 -6.06
CA ARG A 88 -12.65 16.06 -7.44
C ARG A 88 -13.74 15.00 -7.58
N ALA A 89 -13.70 13.93 -6.79
CA ALA A 89 -14.71 12.88 -6.81
C ALA A 89 -16.08 13.42 -6.34
N ARG A 90 -16.09 14.24 -5.29
CA ARG A 90 -17.31 14.91 -4.79
C ARG A 90 -17.92 15.86 -5.81
N ASP A 91 -17.09 16.71 -6.44
CA ASP A 91 -17.56 17.65 -7.44
C ASP A 91 -18.20 16.94 -8.65
N ARG A 92 -17.58 15.85 -9.10
CA ARG A 92 -18.08 15.06 -10.22
C ARG A 92 -19.36 14.31 -9.88
N ASP A 93 -19.47 13.77 -8.67
CA ASP A 93 -20.68 13.11 -8.19
C ASP A 93 -21.87 14.10 -8.18
N GLN A 94 -21.64 15.34 -7.72
CA GLN A 94 -22.66 16.41 -7.77
C GLN A 94 -23.10 16.78 -9.19
N LEU A 95 -22.20 16.65 -10.17
CA LEU A 95 -22.49 16.94 -11.57
C LEU A 95 -23.05 15.71 -12.33
N GLY A 96 -23.18 14.57 -11.68
CA GLY A 96 -23.60 13.33 -12.30
C GLY A 96 -22.60 12.78 -13.35
N ILE A 97 -21.33 13.17 -13.24
CA ILE A 97 -20.27 12.73 -14.12
C ILE A 97 -19.68 11.44 -13.57
N GLU A 98 -19.76 10.37 -14.33
CA GLU A 98 -19.16 9.09 -13.95
C GLU A 98 -17.63 9.22 -13.81
N SER A 99 -17.11 8.89 -12.65
CA SER A 99 -15.69 9.01 -12.31
C SER A 99 -15.35 8.14 -11.12
N GLU A 100 -14.09 8.16 -10.70
CA GLU A 100 -13.64 7.63 -9.42
C GLU A 100 -14.50 8.19 -8.27
N THR A 101 -14.99 7.31 -7.40
CA THR A 101 -15.84 7.70 -6.27
C THR A 101 -15.00 8.07 -5.05
N VAL A 102 -15.57 8.84 -4.12
CA VAL A 102 -14.96 9.09 -2.80
C VAL A 102 -14.63 7.78 -2.10
N GLN A 103 -15.50 6.78 -2.23
CA GLN A 103 -15.31 5.46 -1.63
C GLN A 103 -14.08 4.75 -2.21
N ASP A 104 -13.82 4.86 -3.52
CA ASP A 104 -12.64 4.28 -4.15
C ASP A 104 -11.36 4.86 -3.58
N VAL A 105 -11.30 6.19 -3.43
CA VAL A 105 -10.14 6.86 -2.83
C VAL A 105 -9.97 6.50 -1.36
N MET A 106 -11.06 6.37 -0.60
CA MET A 106 -11.00 5.95 0.81
C MET A 106 -10.51 4.52 0.97
N LEU A 107 -10.90 3.61 0.07
CA LEU A 107 -10.38 2.23 0.05
C LEU A 107 -8.88 2.18 -0.27
N GLU A 108 -8.41 3.03 -1.19
CA GLU A 108 -6.97 3.16 -1.46
C GLU A 108 -6.19 3.65 -0.24
N ARG A 109 -6.70 4.65 0.48
CA ARG A 109 -6.11 5.10 1.75
C ARG A 109 -6.05 3.99 2.80
N GLU A 110 -7.10 3.18 2.88
CA GLU A 110 -7.12 2.03 3.79
C GLU A 110 -6.11 0.96 3.36
N ALA A 111 -5.95 0.72 2.06
CA ALA A 111 -4.92 -0.16 1.53
C ALA A 111 -3.51 0.34 1.89
N ILE A 112 -3.24 1.65 1.75
CA ILE A 112 -1.96 2.25 2.14
C ILE A 112 -1.69 2.03 3.64
N ARG A 113 -2.68 2.24 4.52
CA ARG A 113 -2.53 2.01 5.97
C ARG A 113 -2.23 0.55 6.29
N ARG A 114 -2.92 -0.40 5.64
CA ARG A 114 -2.67 -1.84 5.82
C ARG A 114 -1.26 -2.21 5.41
N VAL A 115 -0.81 -1.75 4.24
CA VAL A 115 0.55 -2.00 3.77
C VAL A 115 1.58 -1.40 4.71
N SER A 116 1.34 -0.19 5.23
CA SER A 116 2.21 0.41 6.25
C SER A 116 2.37 -0.50 7.47
N ASN A 117 1.27 -1.01 8.01
CA ASN A 117 1.30 -1.90 9.18
C ASN A 117 1.97 -3.24 8.86
N GLU A 118 1.66 -3.85 7.72
CA GLU A 118 2.27 -5.12 7.27
C GLU A 118 3.78 -4.97 7.05
N LEU A 119 4.23 -3.83 6.50
CA LEU A 119 5.66 -3.53 6.32
C LEU A 119 6.36 -3.29 7.66
N GLU A 120 5.76 -2.54 8.58
CA GLU A 120 6.31 -2.36 9.92
C GLU A 120 6.51 -3.73 10.60
N GLU A 121 5.50 -4.59 10.60
CA GLU A 121 5.58 -5.92 11.21
C GLU A 121 6.65 -6.80 10.52
N SER A 122 6.63 -6.86 9.20
CA SER A 122 7.56 -7.66 8.41
C SER A 122 8.99 -7.18 8.54
N MET A 123 9.26 -5.90 8.29
CA MET A 123 10.62 -5.36 8.31
C MET A 123 11.21 -5.34 9.72
N LEU A 124 10.41 -4.95 10.74
CA LEU A 124 10.88 -4.93 12.12
C LEU A 124 11.08 -6.33 12.70
N GLY A 125 10.32 -7.32 12.25
CA GLY A 125 10.52 -8.73 12.61
C GLY A 125 11.83 -9.32 12.07
N HIS A 126 12.33 -8.81 10.94
CA HIS A 126 13.58 -9.26 10.32
C HIS A 126 14.82 -8.47 10.76
N VAL A 127 14.63 -7.32 11.42
CA VAL A 127 15.75 -6.59 12.07
C VAL A 127 16.20 -7.40 13.28
N LYS A 128 16.93 -8.47 13.02
CA LYS A 128 17.64 -9.23 14.03
C LYS A 128 18.91 -8.51 14.42
N TYR A 129 19.49 -8.95 15.52
CA TYR A 129 20.74 -8.50 16.12
C TYR A 129 21.95 -8.57 15.15
N GLU A 130 21.77 -9.12 13.98
CA GLU A 130 22.80 -9.24 12.98
C GLU A 130 22.90 -7.95 12.19
N TRP A 131 23.85 -7.11 12.61
CA TRP A 131 24.37 -5.94 11.92
C TRP A 131 24.88 -6.25 10.49
N ASP A 132 24.75 -7.49 10.01
CA ASP A 132 24.89 -7.90 8.62
C ASP A 132 23.90 -7.18 7.67
N ILE A 133 22.85 -6.59 8.21
CA ILE A 133 21.83 -5.87 7.41
C ILE A 133 22.43 -4.65 6.68
N ASN A 134 23.56 -4.15 7.15
CA ASN A 134 24.11 -2.89 6.63
C ASN A 134 25.48 -2.98 5.97
N GLN A 135 25.95 -4.15 5.68
CA GLN A 135 27.14 -4.24 4.84
C GLN A 135 26.76 -3.98 3.38
N GLY A 136 26.46 -2.71 3.06
CA GLY A 136 26.28 -2.26 1.70
C GLY A 136 24.90 -1.76 1.29
N GLN A 137 23.88 -1.78 2.17
CA GLN A 137 22.62 -1.13 1.84
C GLN A 137 22.71 0.37 2.14
N SER A 138 22.77 1.15 1.08
CA SER A 138 22.66 2.60 1.17
C SER A 138 21.27 2.98 1.70
N THR A 139 21.13 4.16 2.31
CA THR A 139 19.84 4.71 2.72
C THR A 139 18.90 4.82 1.52
N THR A 140 19.45 5.05 0.32
CA THR A 140 18.73 5.08 -0.95
C THR A 140 18.09 3.73 -1.27
N ASP A 141 18.82 2.62 -1.10
CA ASP A 141 18.31 1.28 -1.39
C ASP A 141 17.14 0.90 -0.46
N LEU A 142 17.22 1.30 0.82
CA LEU A 142 16.13 1.08 1.77
C LEU A 142 14.88 1.89 1.40
N TYR A 143 15.07 3.14 0.96
CA TYR A 143 13.96 3.98 0.52
C TYR A 143 13.27 3.39 -0.73
N GLU A 144 14.05 2.98 -1.72
CA GLU A 144 13.54 2.34 -2.94
C GLU A 144 12.82 1.01 -2.63
N LEU A 145 13.32 0.24 -1.67
CA LEU A 145 12.67 -0.98 -1.22
C LEU A 145 11.30 -0.69 -0.59
N ILE A 146 11.21 0.32 0.27
CA ILE A 146 9.94 0.72 0.90
C ILE A 146 8.97 1.24 -0.17
N GLU A 147 9.38 2.11 -1.08
CA GLU A 147 8.55 2.65 -2.16
C GLU A 147 8.01 1.55 -3.08
N SER A 148 8.85 0.61 -3.48
CA SER A 148 8.44 -0.51 -4.32
C SER A 148 7.46 -1.44 -3.58
N SER A 149 7.70 -1.69 -2.29
CA SER A 149 6.82 -2.48 -1.44
C SER A 149 5.43 -1.85 -1.30
N PHE A 150 5.33 -0.52 -1.18
CA PHE A 150 4.04 0.17 -1.23
C PHE A 150 3.36 0.03 -2.59
N THR A 151 4.10 0.21 -3.68
CA THR A 151 3.55 0.11 -5.04
C THR A 151 2.87 -1.23 -5.30
N PHE A 152 3.52 -2.34 -4.93
CA PHE A 152 2.97 -3.68 -5.09
C PHE A 152 1.93 -4.01 -4.01
N GLY A 153 2.22 -3.69 -2.76
CA GLY A 153 1.38 -4.02 -1.61
C GLY A 153 0.03 -3.32 -1.65
N VAL A 154 -0.03 -2.04 -2.04
CA VAL A 154 -1.30 -1.30 -2.15
C VAL A 154 -2.22 -1.92 -3.19
N LYS A 155 -1.67 -2.33 -4.34
CA LYS A 155 -2.46 -3.00 -5.38
C LYS A 155 -3.06 -4.32 -4.89
N ASP A 156 -2.27 -5.13 -4.19
CA ASP A 156 -2.72 -6.39 -3.61
C ASP A 156 -3.74 -6.17 -2.48
N ALA A 157 -3.47 -5.22 -1.57
CA ALA A 157 -4.39 -4.86 -0.49
C ALA A 157 -5.73 -4.33 -1.02
N LEU A 158 -5.73 -3.54 -2.11
CA LEU A 158 -6.95 -3.10 -2.79
C LEU A 158 -7.75 -4.28 -3.34
N GLY A 159 -7.08 -5.28 -3.92
CA GLY A 159 -7.73 -6.52 -4.36
C GLY A 159 -8.42 -7.25 -3.21
N ARG A 160 -7.79 -7.29 -2.04
CA ARG A 160 -8.36 -7.88 -0.81
C ARG A 160 -9.51 -7.05 -0.21
N LEU A 161 -9.44 -5.72 -0.32
CA LEU A 161 -10.48 -4.82 0.18
C LEU A 161 -11.70 -4.72 -0.74
N LYS A 162 -11.53 -5.05 -2.02
CA LYS A 162 -12.58 -5.08 -3.04
C LYS A 162 -12.79 -6.52 -3.59
N PRO A 163 -12.96 -7.54 -2.71
CA PRO A 163 -13.06 -8.93 -3.17
C PRO A 163 -14.28 -9.16 -4.08
N ASN A 164 -15.25 -8.25 -4.01
CA ASN A 164 -16.51 -8.32 -4.73
C ASN A 164 -16.48 -7.59 -6.09
N ARG A 165 -15.32 -6.98 -6.46
CA ARG A 165 -15.22 -6.28 -7.75
C ARG A 165 -14.55 -7.19 -8.76
N ILE A 166 -15.29 -7.55 -9.79
CA ILE A 166 -14.83 -8.36 -10.91
C ILE A 166 -14.93 -7.57 -12.21
N THR A 167 -14.21 -7.97 -13.24
CA THR A 167 -14.33 -7.33 -14.55
C THR A 167 -15.70 -7.63 -15.17
N PRO A 168 -16.24 -6.76 -16.04
CA PRO A 168 -17.49 -7.04 -16.75
C PRO A 168 -17.44 -8.39 -17.47
N LEU A 169 -16.32 -8.74 -18.08
CA LEU A 169 -16.13 -10.03 -18.73
C LEU A 169 -16.25 -11.20 -17.74
N ALA A 170 -15.59 -11.11 -16.58
CA ALA A 170 -15.69 -12.12 -15.52
C ALA A 170 -17.12 -12.22 -14.94
N PHE A 171 -17.84 -11.09 -14.88
CA PHE A 171 -19.24 -11.09 -14.49
C PHE A 171 -20.12 -11.82 -15.51
N PHE A 172 -19.99 -11.49 -16.80
CA PHE A 172 -20.74 -12.16 -17.86
C PHE A 172 -20.38 -13.63 -18.01
N SER A 173 -19.15 -14.04 -17.71
CA SER A 173 -18.74 -15.46 -17.76
C SER A 173 -19.39 -16.34 -16.68
N ARG A 174 -20.03 -15.74 -15.68
CA ARG A 174 -20.83 -16.45 -14.67
C ARG A 174 -22.20 -16.92 -15.19
N PHE A 175 -22.67 -16.33 -16.28
CA PHE A 175 -23.85 -16.74 -16.98
C PHE A 175 -23.52 -17.87 -17.96
N THR A 176 -24.38 -18.86 -18.08
CA THR A 176 -24.26 -19.87 -19.14
C THR A 176 -24.49 -19.25 -20.53
N SER A 177 -24.05 -19.90 -21.57
CA SER A 177 -24.28 -19.41 -22.95
C SER A 177 -25.75 -19.25 -23.29
N GLU A 178 -26.61 -20.10 -22.72
CA GLU A 178 -28.06 -20.03 -22.90
C GLU A 178 -28.64 -18.81 -22.18
N GLU A 179 -28.23 -18.57 -20.92
CA GLU A 179 -28.64 -17.41 -20.15
C GLU A 179 -28.17 -16.11 -20.81
N GLN A 180 -26.92 -16.07 -21.29
CA GLN A 180 -26.40 -14.91 -22.04
C GLN A 180 -27.25 -14.63 -23.29
N GLY A 181 -27.61 -15.65 -24.05
CA GLY A 181 -28.47 -15.55 -25.22
C GLY A 181 -29.87 -15.02 -24.88
N ALA A 182 -30.50 -15.54 -23.80
CA ALA A 182 -31.79 -15.10 -23.32
C ALA A 182 -31.77 -13.62 -22.85
N VAL A 183 -30.76 -13.24 -22.08
CA VAL A 183 -30.56 -11.85 -21.61
C VAL A 183 -30.37 -10.90 -22.79
N MET A 184 -29.52 -11.24 -23.77
CA MET A 184 -29.29 -10.42 -24.95
C MET A 184 -30.53 -10.26 -25.83
N ALA A 185 -31.37 -11.29 -25.94
CA ALA A 185 -32.65 -11.21 -26.64
C ALA A 185 -33.65 -10.28 -25.92
N ALA A 186 -33.70 -10.34 -24.58
CA ALA A 186 -34.55 -9.48 -23.75
C ALA A 186 -34.10 -8.01 -23.80
N VAL A 187 -32.76 -7.74 -23.83
CA VAL A 187 -32.16 -6.40 -23.96
C VAL A 187 -32.68 -5.67 -25.20
N GLN A 188 -32.85 -6.37 -26.31
CA GLN A 188 -33.38 -5.78 -27.56
C GLN A 188 -34.81 -5.27 -27.44
N GLN A 189 -35.57 -5.79 -26.50
CA GLN A 189 -36.97 -5.47 -26.29
C GLN A 189 -37.22 -4.56 -25.08
N ASN A 190 -36.22 -4.37 -24.24
CA ASN A 190 -36.32 -3.58 -22.99
C ASN A 190 -35.24 -2.48 -22.92
N PRO A 191 -35.62 -1.18 -23.14
CA PRO A 191 -34.67 -0.08 -23.10
C PRO A 191 -33.94 0.08 -21.76
N ILE A 192 -34.59 -0.25 -20.63
CA ILE A 192 -33.98 -0.15 -19.29
C ILE A 192 -32.89 -1.22 -19.15
N LEU A 193 -33.14 -2.43 -19.58
CA LEU A 193 -32.17 -3.52 -19.58
C LEU A 193 -30.98 -3.20 -20.50
N ASN A 194 -31.29 -2.59 -21.65
CA ASN A 194 -30.24 -2.15 -22.58
C ASN A 194 -29.33 -1.09 -21.93
N ALA A 195 -29.88 -0.07 -21.29
CA ALA A 195 -29.11 0.96 -20.61
C ALA A 195 -28.22 0.34 -19.48
N LEU A 196 -28.76 -0.62 -18.73
CA LEU A 196 -27.99 -1.32 -17.69
C LEU A 196 -26.82 -2.11 -18.29
N ILE A 197 -27.03 -2.88 -19.36
CA ILE A 197 -25.97 -3.66 -20.01
C ILE A 197 -24.90 -2.76 -20.61
N VAL A 198 -25.29 -1.65 -21.26
CA VAL A 198 -24.32 -0.67 -21.79
C VAL A 198 -23.50 -0.06 -20.65
N SER A 199 -24.14 0.31 -19.55
CA SER A 199 -23.42 0.83 -18.37
C SER A 199 -22.44 -0.18 -17.78
N LEU A 200 -22.82 -1.46 -17.74
CA LEU A 200 -21.93 -2.54 -17.28
C LEU A 200 -20.73 -2.74 -18.21
N GLN A 201 -20.94 -2.63 -19.53
CA GLN A 201 -19.86 -2.78 -20.53
C GLN A 201 -18.85 -1.61 -20.48
N LEU A 202 -19.30 -0.41 -20.12
CA LEU A 202 -18.48 0.79 -20.00
C LEU A 202 -17.80 0.89 -18.62
N ALA A 203 -18.25 0.11 -17.64
CA ALA A 203 -17.71 0.15 -16.29
C ALA A 203 -16.32 -0.53 -16.21
N ASP A 204 -15.40 0.05 -15.45
CA ASP A 204 -14.09 -0.56 -15.15
C ASP A 204 -14.18 -1.82 -14.29
N GLY A 205 -15.35 -2.10 -13.71
CA GLY A 205 -15.61 -3.29 -12.90
C GLY A 205 -17.03 -3.33 -12.34
N VAL A 206 -17.47 -4.54 -12.04
CA VAL A 206 -18.76 -4.85 -11.46
C VAL A 206 -18.59 -5.19 -9.99
N VAL A 207 -19.24 -4.43 -9.11
CA VAL A 207 -19.25 -4.69 -7.66
C VAL A 207 -20.45 -5.59 -7.35
N LEU A 208 -20.20 -6.85 -7.00
CA LEU A 208 -21.25 -7.85 -6.78
C LEU A 208 -22.21 -7.53 -5.63
N THR A 209 -21.77 -6.65 -4.69
CA THR A 209 -22.59 -6.18 -3.57
C THR A 209 -23.30 -4.86 -3.85
N ASP A 210 -23.15 -4.26 -5.05
CA ASP A 210 -23.90 -3.05 -5.43
C ASP A 210 -25.39 -3.37 -5.51
N PRO A 211 -26.26 -2.63 -4.79
CA PRO A 211 -27.70 -2.86 -4.82
C PRO A 211 -28.31 -2.85 -6.22
N ARG A 212 -27.74 -2.08 -7.15
CA ARG A 212 -28.18 -2.00 -8.56
C ARG A 212 -27.87 -3.30 -9.29
N ILE A 213 -26.71 -3.88 -9.06
CA ILE A 213 -26.30 -5.16 -9.65
C ILE A 213 -27.14 -6.28 -9.08
N ILE A 214 -27.33 -6.33 -7.76
CA ILE A 214 -28.17 -7.32 -7.08
C ILE A 214 -29.61 -7.24 -7.62
N ALA A 215 -30.20 -6.05 -7.63
CA ALA A 215 -31.56 -5.85 -8.13
C ALA A 215 -31.69 -6.22 -9.63
N GLY A 216 -30.67 -5.91 -10.44
CA GLY A 216 -30.62 -6.26 -11.86
C GLY A 216 -30.60 -7.76 -12.09
N VAL A 217 -29.76 -8.50 -11.39
CA VAL A 217 -29.67 -9.98 -11.53
C VAL A 217 -30.92 -10.66 -11.00
N GLN A 218 -31.46 -10.19 -9.86
CA GLN A 218 -32.74 -10.69 -9.33
C GLN A 218 -33.94 -10.43 -10.26
N ALA A 219 -33.93 -9.26 -10.93
CA ALA A 219 -34.96 -8.96 -11.93
C ALA A 219 -34.89 -9.90 -13.15
N LEU A 220 -33.72 -10.33 -13.56
CA LEU A 220 -33.56 -11.35 -14.62
C LEU A 220 -34.13 -12.69 -14.18
N GLU A 221 -33.95 -13.10 -12.94
CA GLU A 221 -34.53 -14.32 -12.39
C GLU A 221 -36.07 -14.22 -12.31
N GLN A 222 -36.57 -13.09 -11.78
CA GLN A 222 -38.02 -12.84 -11.72
C GLN A 222 -38.70 -12.80 -13.11
N ALA A 223 -37.98 -12.35 -14.12
CA ALA A 223 -38.43 -12.35 -15.51
C ALA A 223 -38.36 -13.74 -16.19
N GLY A 224 -37.87 -14.76 -15.48
CA GLY A 224 -37.71 -16.11 -16.00
C GLY A 224 -36.56 -16.27 -17.01
N LEU A 225 -35.64 -15.30 -17.07
CA LEU A 225 -34.45 -15.37 -17.91
C LEU A 225 -33.33 -16.16 -17.23
N LEU A 226 -33.41 -16.33 -15.92
CA LEU A 226 -32.54 -17.17 -15.08
C LEU A 226 -33.43 -18.18 -14.32
N ALA A 227 -32.89 -19.34 -14.01
CA ALA A 227 -33.56 -20.33 -13.17
C ALA A 227 -33.64 -19.84 -11.71
N GLU A 228 -34.55 -20.38 -10.91
CA GLU A 228 -34.70 -20.07 -9.49
C GLU A 228 -33.40 -20.39 -8.71
N GLY A 229 -32.92 -19.43 -7.90
CA GLY A 229 -31.66 -19.52 -7.13
C GLY A 229 -30.38 -19.19 -7.92
N ARG A 230 -30.49 -18.98 -9.21
CA ARG A 230 -29.34 -18.70 -10.07
C ARG A 230 -28.75 -17.32 -9.85
N ALA A 231 -29.60 -16.37 -9.44
CA ALA A 231 -29.13 -15.02 -9.06
C ALA A 231 -28.09 -15.07 -7.92
N ASP A 232 -28.35 -15.90 -6.90
CA ASP A 232 -27.41 -16.03 -5.75
C ASP A 232 -26.07 -16.66 -6.17
N GLU A 233 -26.10 -17.62 -7.12
CA GLU A 233 -24.87 -18.22 -7.65
C GLU A 233 -24.04 -17.21 -8.44
N ILE A 234 -24.67 -16.37 -9.29
CA ILE A 234 -24.00 -15.34 -10.07
C ILE A 234 -23.40 -14.25 -9.16
N LEU A 235 -24.08 -13.90 -8.08
CA LEU A 235 -23.65 -12.87 -7.12
C LEU A 235 -22.71 -13.40 -6.04
N LYS A 236 -22.42 -14.71 -6.00
CA LYS A 236 -21.56 -15.31 -5.00
C LYS A 236 -20.15 -14.70 -5.04
N ILE A 237 -19.66 -14.32 -3.88
CA ILE A 237 -18.29 -13.85 -3.68
C ILE A 237 -17.42 -15.09 -3.42
N GLU A 238 -16.39 -15.30 -4.24
CA GLU A 238 -15.41 -16.36 -4.08
C GLU A 238 -14.25 -15.91 -3.20
#